data_43e03285cdec33cc7952d4bbf6ba50dd
#
_entry.id   43e03285cdec33cc7952d4bbf6ba50dd
#
_cell.length_a   1.000
_cell.length_b   1.000
_cell.length_c   1.000
_cell.angle_alpha   90.00
_cell.angle_beta   90.00
_cell.angle_gamma   90.00
#
_symmetry.space_group_name_H-M   'P 1'
#
loop_
_entity.id
_entity.type
_entity.pdbx_description
1 polymer ?
#
loop_
_entity_poly.entity_id
_entity_poly.type
_entity_poly.pdbx_seq_one_letter_code
_entity_poly.pdbx_strand_id
1 'polypeptide(L)'
;MKKLELKISPIFKKGRKNKAVNYRPINLASVPAKIMEAIIKDEILIHLRNNDLIIGLQHGFLPGRSCTTNLVDYMNVVTKALDRGVSYDVVLVDFQKAFDKVPFDGMLAKAKAHGIDGELMNWLRNWTEHRRQRVVLNGVDSEWTDVMSSVVQGSVLGPILFLIYINDIDDALQADDEEIYVSKFADDTKVGREVNGASDAAKLQMCIDSLVRWCRDWGMSLHPDKCVVLHFGPKNLEFDYYIDNNKIKPEKAARDLGVYVSDTCDTSAHVNKITKKAHGVLSQIRRATVVRDRRTIMMMYKSFVRPLLETSAPAWNPYKRGDVDALEKVQKRALRMIGDDGSLCKMSYENRLKTLKIQSLECRRTRGDLLETFKYLNGYNDVDPYRLFSFVRDRHSRDTRSHANNHLVSEKTSLNLRKFFFTNRVTKDWNDLPPMVKEAPSVNSFKNLYDEHIGL
;
A
#
# COMPACT_ATOMS: atom_id res chain seq x y z
N MET A 1 13.67 -19.23 34.08
CA MET A 1 12.59 -18.90 33.13
C MET A 1 12.62 -19.91 31.99
N LYS A 2 11.46 -20.45 31.53
CA LYS A 2 11.42 -21.25 30.31
C LYS A 2 11.71 -20.37 29.11
N LYS A 3 12.69 -20.73 28.27
CA LYS A 3 12.95 -20.03 26.99
C LYS A 3 11.71 -20.10 26.10
N LEU A 4 11.39 -19.01 25.41
CA LEU A 4 10.29 -19.00 24.44
C LEU A 4 10.69 -19.77 23.18
N GLU A 5 10.03 -20.89 22.95
CA GLU A 5 10.33 -21.81 21.83
C GLU A 5 9.47 -21.48 20.62
N LEU A 6 10.10 -21.15 19.50
CA LEU A 6 9.46 -20.76 18.26
C LEU A 6 9.59 -21.85 17.20
N LYS A 7 8.48 -22.31 16.64
CA LYS A 7 8.47 -23.21 15.48
C LYS A 7 8.29 -22.42 14.20
N ILE A 8 9.29 -22.51 13.34
CA ILE A 8 9.32 -21.79 12.07
C ILE A 8 8.82 -22.68 10.94
N SER A 9 7.78 -22.24 10.25
CA SER A 9 7.33 -22.83 8.98
C SER A 9 7.92 -22.03 7.81
N PRO A 10 8.77 -22.61 6.97
CA PRO A 10 9.36 -21.90 5.84
C PRO A 10 8.37 -21.79 4.69
N ILE A 11 7.99 -20.56 4.33
CA ILE A 11 7.12 -20.28 3.18
C ILE A 11 7.96 -19.85 1.99
N PHE A 12 7.85 -20.58 0.86
CA PHE A 12 8.56 -20.26 -0.36
C PHE A 12 8.16 -18.89 -0.93
N LYS A 13 9.15 -18.01 -1.17
CA LYS A 13 8.95 -16.66 -1.70
C LYS A 13 9.19 -16.58 -3.20
N LYS A 14 10.37 -16.96 -3.67
CA LYS A 14 10.78 -16.90 -5.09
C LYS A 14 12.15 -17.57 -5.30
N GLY A 15 12.52 -17.79 -6.54
CA GLY A 15 13.85 -18.31 -6.90
C GLY A 15 13.93 -19.84 -6.88
N ARG A 16 15.10 -20.39 -6.60
CA ARG A 16 15.31 -21.85 -6.54
C ARG A 16 14.88 -22.39 -5.18
N LYS A 17 14.04 -23.43 -5.17
CA LYS A 17 13.49 -24.05 -3.94
C LYS A 17 14.54 -24.70 -3.03
N ASN A 18 15.73 -25.03 -3.56
CA ASN A 18 16.84 -25.61 -2.80
C ASN A 18 17.69 -24.59 -2.03
N LYS A 19 17.33 -23.29 -2.05
CA LYS A 19 18.05 -22.25 -1.32
C LYS A 19 17.18 -21.71 -0.18
N ALA A 20 17.64 -21.88 1.06
CA ALA A 20 16.93 -21.41 2.27
C ALA A 20 16.62 -19.92 2.24
N VAL A 21 17.48 -19.07 1.65
CA VAL A 21 17.28 -17.63 1.48
C VAL A 21 16.04 -17.27 0.67
N ASN A 22 15.48 -18.21 -0.09
CA ASN A 22 14.26 -18.02 -0.88
C ASN A 22 12.97 -18.30 -0.11
N TYR A 23 13.06 -18.55 1.19
CA TYR A 23 11.91 -18.79 2.07
C TYR A 23 11.77 -17.68 3.10
N ARG A 24 10.52 -17.41 3.51
CA ARG A 24 10.21 -16.57 4.66
C ARG A 24 10.04 -17.44 5.90
N PRO A 25 10.71 -17.15 7.02
CA PRO A 25 10.55 -17.89 8.27
C PRO A 25 9.29 -17.37 8.99
N ILE A 26 8.18 -18.06 8.86
CA ILE A 26 6.94 -17.68 9.56
C ILE A 26 6.87 -18.45 10.87
N ASN A 27 6.75 -17.72 11.96
CA ASN A 27 6.54 -18.29 13.28
C ASN A 27 5.07 -18.63 13.52
N LEU A 28 4.81 -19.79 14.08
CA LEU A 28 3.49 -20.27 14.48
C LEU A 28 3.31 -20.08 15.98
N ALA A 29 2.95 -18.88 16.41
CA ALA A 29 2.61 -18.61 17.80
C ALA A 29 1.29 -19.28 18.21
N SER A 30 1.20 -19.71 19.47
CA SER A 30 -0.03 -20.27 20.04
C SER A 30 -1.17 -19.24 20.09
N VAL A 31 -2.42 -19.71 20.07
CA VAL A 31 -3.60 -18.82 20.13
C VAL A 31 -3.61 -17.95 21.41
N PRO A 32 -3.33 -18.50 22.62
CA PRO A 32 -3.27 -17.68 23.82
C PRO A 32 -2.20 -16.57 23.75
N ALA A 33 -1.01 -16.88 23.19
CA ALA A 33 0.05 -15.89 22.99
C ALA A 33 -0.41 -14.76 22.04
N LYS A 34 -1.08 -15.09 20.94
CA LYS A 34 -1.61 -14.10 20.01
C LYS A 34 -2.69 -13.19 20.62
N ILE A 35 -3.54 -13.74 21.50
CA ILE A 35 -4.56 -12.95 22.22
C ILE A 35 -3.87 -11.96 23.15
N MET A 36 -2.88 -12.41 23.93
CA MET A 36 -2.13 -11.52 24.83
C MET A 36 -1.36 -10.45 24.06
N GLU A 37 -0.68 -10.81 22.98
CA GLU A 37 0.01 -9.85 22.11
C GLU A 37 -0.97 -8.85 21.50
N ALA A 38 -2.21 -9.24 21.19
CA ALA A 38 -3.24 -8.34 20.64
C ALA A 38 -3.66 -7.28 21.68
N ILE A 39 -3.89 -7.68 22.93
CA ILE A 39 -4.23 -6.76 24.01
C ILE A 39 -3.10 -5.74 24.22
N ILE A 40 -1.85 -6.22 24.33
CA ILE A 40 -0.67 -5.35 24.51
C ILE A 40 -0.50 -4.41 23.31
N LYS A 41 -0.67 -4.92 22.09
CA LYS A 41 -0.60 -4.12 20.87
C LYS A 41 -1.63 -2.99 20.87
N ASP A 42 -2.86 -3.28 21.27
CA ASP A 42 -3.94 -2.28 21.27
C ASP A 42 -3.66 -1.17 22.30
N GLU A 43 -3.15 -1.49 23.49
CA GLU A 43 -2.71 -0.50 24.49
C GLU A 43 -1.53 0.33 23.99
N ILE A 44 -0.53 -0.28 23.39
CA ILE A 44 0.60 0.45 22.79
C ILE A 44 0.10 1.41 21.69
N LEU A 45 -0.81 0.98 20.82
CA LEU A 45 -1.35 1.84 19.76
C LEU A 45 -2.14 3.02 20.31
N ILE A 46 -2.92 2.81 21.39
CA ILE A 46 -3.64 3.89 22.09
C ILE A 46 -2.64 4.90 22.67
N HIS A 47 -1.60 4.42 23.35
CA HIS A 47 -0.55 5.27 23.91
C HIS A 47 0.15 6.10 22.82
N LEU A 48 0.61 5.45 21.75
CA LEU A 48 1.31 6.12 20.67
C LEU A 48 0.44 7.18 19.97
N ARG A 49 -0.84 6.90 19.78
CA ARG A 49 -1.81 7.83 19.18
C ARG A 49 -2.11 9.02 20.09
N ASN A 50 -2.38 8.78 21.38
CA ASN A 50 -2.74 9.83 22.34
C ASN A 50 -1.59 10.82 22.59
N ASN A 51 -0.36 10.44 22.30
CA ASN A 51 0.83 11.26 22.47
C ASN A 51 1.48 11.69 21.15
N ASP A 52 0.83 11.46 20.00
CA ASP A 52 1.32 11.80 18.65
C ASP A 52 2.73 11.27 18.36
N LEU A 53 3.05 10.07 18.87
CA LEU A 53 4.38 9.48 18.81
C LEU A 53 4.68 8.71 17.51
N ILE A 54 3.71 8.50 16.63
CA ILE A 54 3.94 7.91 15.31
C ILE A 54 3.84 9.00 14.25
N ILE A 55 4.93 9.15 13.48
CA ILE A 55 5.00 10.15 12.42
C ILE A 55 4.01 9.81 11.29
N GLY A 56 3.31 10.84 10.81
CA GLY A 56 2.23 10.73 9.84
C GLY A 56 2.58 10.13 8.47
N LEU A 57 3.85 9.88 8.19
CA LEU A 57 4.36 9.37 6.91
C LEU A 57 4.34 7.83 6.81
N GLN A 58 4.03 7.12 7.90
CA GLN A 58 3.92 5.66 7.94
C GLN A 58 2.50 5.20 7.61
N HIS A 59 2.36 4.32 6.61
CA HIS A 59 1.08 3.74 6.19
C HIS A 59 0.95 2.23 6.48
N GLY A 60 2.04 1.58 6.89
CA GLY A 60 2.04 0.15 7.22
C GLY A 60 1.53 -0.13 8.63
N PHE A 61 0.75 -1.18 8.80
CA PHE A 61 0.32 -1.74 10.08
C PHE A 61 -0.48 -0.80 11.01
N LEU A 62 -0.86 0.38 10.54
CA LEU A 62 -1.64 1.36 11.30
C LEU A 62 -3.12 1.32 10.91
N PRO A 63 -4.05 1.45 11.90
CA PRO A 63 -5.47 1.62 11.61
C PRO A 63 -5.73 2.86 10.75
N GLY A 64 -6.68 2.77 9.82
CA GLY A 64 -7.01 3.89 8.93
C GLY A 64 -6.00 4.15 7.81
N ARG A 65 -4.92 3.36 7.71
CA ARG A 65 -3.90 3.47 6.67
C ARG A 65 -3.77 2.19 5.86
N SER A 66 -3.32 2.29 4.61
CA SER A 66 -3.29 1.17 3.67
C SER A 66 -2.30 1.40 2.53
N CYS A 67 -2.05 0.36 1.71
CA CYS A 67 -1.33 0.52 0.45
C CYS A 67 -1.97 1.58 -0.46
N THR A 68 -3.30 1.68 -0.44
CA THR A 68 -4.03 2.66 -1.25
C THR A 68 -3.75 4.08 -0.78
N THR A 69 -3.81 4.35 0.53
CA THR A 69 -3.53 5.68 1.07
C THR A 69 -2.09 6.11 0.81
N ASN A 70 -1.13 5.21 0.93
CA ASN A 70 0.28 5.47 0.61
C ASN A 70 0.49 5.79 -0.88
N LEU A 71 -0.08 4.97 -1.78
CA LEU A 71 0.05 5.16 -3.22
C LEU A 71 -0.66 6.42 -3.72
N VAL A 72 -1.83 6.76 -3.15
CA VAL A 72 -2.56 7.98 -3.51
C VAL A 72 -1.77 9.21 -3.08
N ASP A 73 -1.22 9.24 -1.86
CA ASP A 73 -0.38 10.34 -1.38
C ASP A 73 0.86 10.53 -2.27
N TYR A 74 1.58 9.44 -2.54
CA TYR A 74 2.75 9.44 -3.42
C TYR A 74 2.44 9.98 -4.82
N MET A 75 1.43 9.41 -5.49
CA MET A 75 1.05 9.83 -6.83
C MET A 75 0.47 11.24 -6.88
N ASN A 76 -0.14 11.71 -5.79
CA ASN A 76 -0.62 13.09 -5.66
C ASN A 76 0.54 14.09 -5.75
N VAL A 77 1.63 13.84 -5.01
CA VAL A 77 2.81 14.70 -5.03
C VAL A 77 3.47 14.70 -6.41
N VAL A 78 3.75 13.53 -6.96
CA VAL A 78 4.40 13.39 -8.28
C VAL A 78 3.57 14.03 -9.39
N THR A 79 2.26 13.73 -9.45
CA THR A 79 1.41 14.26 -10.53
C THR A 79 1.21 15.78 -10.43
N LYS A 80 1.22 16.36 -9.21
CA LYS A 80 1.20 17.81 -9.00
C LYS A 80 2.48 18.47 -9.52
N ALA A 81 3.65 17.91 -9.24
CA ALA A 81 4.92 18.43 -9.74
C ALA A 81 4.96 18.41 -11.27
N LEU A 82 4.60 17.29 -11.87
CA LEU A 82 4.58 17.15 -13.34
C LEU A 82 3.60 18.12 -14.02
N ASP A 83 2.44 18.37 -13.42
CA ASP A 83 1.43 19.30 -13.96
C ASP A 83 1.94 20.75 -13.96
N ARG A 84 2.83 21.11 -13.04
CA ARG A 84 3.58 22.39 -13.00
C ARG A 84 4.78 22.42 -13.95
N GLY A 85 5.07 21.32 -14.63
CA GLY A 85 6.22 21.20 -15.52
C GLY A 85 7.56 20.97 -14.80
N VAL A 86 7.52 20.56 -13.54
CA VAL A 86 8.68 20.30 -12.69
C VAL A 86 9.03 18.82 -12.73
N SER A 87 10.31 18.49 -12.91
CA SER A 87 10.81 17.12 -12.82
C SER A 87 10.86 16.64 -11.37
N TYR A 88 10.66 15.34 -11.17
CA TYR A 88 10.61 14.74 -9.84
C TYR A 88 11.40 13.43 -9.79
N ASP A 89 12.29 13.28 -8.82
CA ASP A 89 13.03 12.04 -8.62
C ASP A 89 12.54 11.33 -7.36
N VAL A 90 12.38 10.02 -7.46
CA VAL A 90 11.98 9.17 -6.34
C VAL A 90 12.87 7.96 -6.26
N VAL A 91 13.48 7.75 -5.11
CA VAL A 91 14.20 6.53 -4.76
C VAL A 91 13.28 5.61 -3.96
N LEU A 92 13.06 4.40 -4.48
CA LEU A 92 12.39 3.32 -3.79
C LEU A 92 13.45 2.49 -3.07
N VAL A 93 13.38 2.48 -1.75
CA VAL A 93 14.38 1.86 -0.86
C VAL A 93 13.92 0.45 -0.47
N ASP A 94 14.81 -0.54 -0.60
CA ASP A 94 14.62 -1.93 -0.13
C ASP A 94 15.61 -2.23 1.00
N PHE A 95 15.09 -2.52 2.19
CA PHE A 95 15.91 -2.96 3.32
C PHE A 95 16.24 -4.45 3.23
N GLN A 96 17.44 -4.81 3.63
CA GLN A 96 17.89 -6.19 3.63
C GLN A 96 17.34 -6.95 4.85
N LYS A 97 16.29 -7.77 4.65
CA LYS A 97 15.68 -8.58 5.73
C LYS A 97 15.32 -7.72 6.96
N ALA A 98 14.58 -6.62 6.74
CA ALA A 98 14.29 -5.60 7.74
C ALA A 98 13.85 -6.20 9.10
N PHE A 99 12.84 -7.08 9.10
CA PHE A 99 12.33 -7.70 10.34
C PHE A 99 13.36 -8.62 11.03
N ASP A 100 14.22 -9.31 10.27
CA ASP A 100 15.16 -10.28 10.82
C ASP A 100 16.41 -9.62 11.43
N LYS A 101 16.72 -8.39 11.03
CA LYS A 101 17.93 -7.67 11.43
C LYS A 101 17.77 -6.72 12.61
N VAL A 102 16.54 -6.46 13.09
CA VAL A 102 16.29 -5.56 14.21
C VAL A 102 17.02 -6.03 15.47
N PRO A 103 17.99 -5.27 16.00
CA PRO A 103 18.66 -5.59 17.26
C PRO A 103 17.69 -5.43 18.43
N PHE A 104 17.70 -6.36 19.39
CA PHE A 104 16.80 -6.32 20.55
C PHE A 104 17.01 -5.07 21.41
N ASP A 105 18.27 -4.74 21.71
CA ASP A 105 18.60 -3.57 22.52
C ASP A 105 18.15 -2.26 21.86
N GLY A 106 18.38 -2.15 20.55
CA GLY A 106 17.92 -0.99 19.77
C GLY A 106 16.39 -0.86 19.78
N MET A 107 15.67 -1.97 19.61
CA MET A 107 14.20 -1.98 19.65
C MET A 107 13.66 -1.59 21.02
N LEU A 108 14.26 -2.13 22.10
CA LEU A 108 13.86 -1.79 23.49
C LEU A 108 14.21 -0.35 23.83
N ALA A 109 15.36 0.16 23.38
CA ALA A 109 15.75 1.56 23.56
C ALA A 109 14.74 2.51 22.88
N LYS A 110 14.34 2.22 21.64
CA LYS A 110 13.31 2.98 20.90
C LYS A 110 11.95 2.89 21.60
N ALA A 111 11.55 1.71 22.04
CA ALA A 111 10.30 1.53 22.80
C ALA A 111 10.29 2.41 24.08
N LYS A 112 11.42 2.45 24.80
CA LYS A 112 11.59 3.31 25.96
C LYS A 112 11.51 4.80 25.61
N ALA A 113 12.14 5.21 24.54
CA ALA A 113 12.08 6.59 24.05
C ALA A 113 10.65 7.02 23.66
N HIS A 114 9.80 6.07 23.27
CA HIS A 114 8.37 6.30 23.02
C HIS A 114 7.50 6.18 24.29
N GLY A 115 8.08 6.21 25.49
CA GLY A 115 7.35 6.20 26.77
C GLY A 115 6.84 4.84 27.22
N ILE A 116 7.29 3.75 26.61
CA ILE A 116 6.98 2.39 27.05
C ILE A 116 7.98 2.03 28.14
N ASP A 117 7.53 1.94 29.42
CA ASP A 117 8.39 1.70 30.57
C ASP A 117 7.74 0.75 31.59
N GLY A 118 8.38 0.57 32.77
CA GLY A 118 7.88 -0.23 33.87
C GLY A 118 7.66 -1.72 33.57
N GLU A 119 6.55 -2.27 34.05
CA GLU A 119 6.22 -3.70 33.88
C GLU A 119 6.07 -4.11 32.41
N LEU A 120 5.55 -3.23 31.56
CA LEU A 120 5.41 -3.51 30.14
C LEU A 120 6.79 -3.62 29.48
N MET A 121 7.74 -2.77 29.82
CA MET A 121 9.11 -2.87 29.31
C MET A 121 9.80 -4.16 29.78
N ASN A 122 9.60 -4.55 31.05
CA ASN A 122 10.13 -5.81 31.56
C ASN A 122 9.52 -7.02 30.81
N TRP A 123 8.22 -6.94 30.53
CA TRP A 123 7.56 -7.97 29.72
C TRP A 123 8.09 -8.03 28.28
N LEU A 124 8.28 -6.87 27.62
CA LEU A 124 8.84 -6.80 26.28
C LEU A 124 10.25 -7.34 26.23
N ARG A 125 11.08 -7.04 27.23
CA ARG A 125 12.44 -7.62 27.37
C ARG A 125 12.38 -9.13 27.43
N ASN A 126 11.54 -9.68 28.31
CA ASN A 126 11.35 -11.13 28.40
C ASN A 126 10.78 -11.75 27.12
N TRP A 127 9.93 -11.02 26.40
CA TRP A 127 9.35 -11.46 25.13
C TRP A 127 10.38 -11.44 24.01
N THR A 128 11.40 -10.58 24.03
CA THR A 128 12.44 -10.45 23.01
C THR A 128 13.65 -11.34 23.31
N GLU A 129 14.11 -11.38 24.53
CA GLU A 129 15.30 -12.11 24.97
C GLU A 129 15.00 -13.60 25.17
N HIS A 130 16.06 -14.43 25.21
CA HIS A 130 16.01 -15.85 25.54
C HIS A 130 15.10 -16.70 24.63
N ARG A 131 14.92 -16.29 23.38
CA ARG A 131 14.17 -17.07 22.40
C ARG A 131 15.04 -18.12 21.74
N ARG A 132 14.44 -19.29 21.50
CA ARG A 132 15.01 -20.33 20.64
C ARG A 132 14.06 -20.63 19.50
N GLN A 133 14.62 -20.94 18.35
CA GLN A 133 13.83 -21.29 17.17
C GLN A 133 14.34 -22.60 16.55
N ARG A 134 13.42 -23.31 15.90
CA ARG A 134 13.72 -24.41 15.01
C ARG A 134 12.83 -24.38 13.78
N VAL A 135 13.34 -24.88 12.66
CA VAL A 135 12.57 -25.03 11.43
C VAL A 135 11.85 -26.38 11.44
N VAL A 136 10.55 -26.35 11.10
CA VAL A 136 9.73 -27.55 10.95
C VAL A 136 9.32 -27.69 9.49
N LEU A 137 9.76 -28.76 8.83
CA LEU A 137 9.45 -29.00 7.42
C LEU A 137 9.10 -30.49 7.20
N ASN A 138 7.89 -30.74 6.70
CA ASN A 138 7.39 -32.08 6.41
C ASN A 138 7.51 -33.08 7.59
N GLY A 139 7.29 -32.60 8.82
CA GLY A 139 7.36 -33.41 10.04
C GLY A 139 8.79 -33.65 10.57
N VAL A 140 9.79 -33.03 9.94
CA VAL A 140 11.19 -33.08 10.41
C VAL A 140 11.55 -31.75 11.05
N ASP A 141 12.15 -31.79 12.23
CA ASP A 141 12.57 -30.62 13.00
C ASP A 141 14.10 -30.43 12.87
N SER A 142 14.54 -29.19 12.72
CA SER A 142 15.94 -28.82 12.87
C SER A 142 16.36 -28.79 14.35
N GLU A 143 17.67 -28.69 14.61
CA GLU A 143 18.20 -28.37 15.94
C GLU A 143 17.67 -26.98 16.41
N TRP A 144 17.59 -26.82 17.74
CA TRP A 144 17.26 -25.56 18.37
C TRP A 144 18.42 -24.58 18.29
N THR A 145 18.14 -23.37 17.79
CA THR A 145 19.13 -22.28 17.70
C THR A 145 18.59 -21.05 18.47
N ASP A 146 19.46 -20.36 19.19
CA ASP A 146 19.10 -19.13 19.87
C ASP A 146 18.87 -18.01 18.84
N VAL A 147 17.90 -17.12 19.14
CA VAL A 147 17.57 -15.96 18.30
C VAL A 147 18.27 -14.75 18.88
N MET A 148 19.16 -14.14 18.10
CA MET A 148 20.01 -13.00 18.54
C MET A 148 19.47 -11.64 18.11
N SER A 149 18.64 -11.61 17.09
CA SER A 149 17.97 -10.40 16.57
C SER A 149 16.69 -10.84 15.89
N SER A 150 15.74 -9.98 15.68
CA SER A 150 14.54 -10.16 14.88
C SER A 150 13.29 -9.66 15.58
N VAL A 151 12.44 -9.04 14.80
CA VAL A 151 11.01 -8.94 15.11
C VAL A 151 10.33 -10.19 14.57
N VAL A 152 9.59 -10.92 15.42
CA VAL A 152 9.02 -12.23 15.09
C VAL A 152 8.03 -12.13 13.92
N GLN A 153 8.40 -12.66 12.76
CA GLN A 153 7.48 -12.75 11.62
C GLN A 153 6.33 -13.73 11.94
N GLY A 154 5.11 -13.19 12.02
CA GLY A 154 3.91 -13.96 12.39
C GLY A 154 3.40 -13.72 13.81
N SER A 155 4.07 -12.89 14.62
CA SER A 155 3.52 -12.33 15.87
C SER A 155 2.52 -11.20 15.58
N VAL A 156 1.66 -10.90 16.54
CA VAL A 156 0.71 -9.78 16.46
C VAL A 156 1.37 -8.47 16.86
N LEU A 157 2.30 -8.52 17.82
CA LEU A 157 2.98 -7.35 18.37
C LEU A 157 4.17 -6.91 17.50
N GLY A 158 4.84 -7.84 16.83
CA GLY A 158 6.04 -7.56 16.05
C GLY A 158 5.92 -6.39 15.07
N PRO A 159 4.87 -6.30 14.26
CA PRO A 159 4.70 -5.17 13.33
C PRO A 159 4.74 -3.81 13.99
N ILE A 160 4.11 -3.64 15.16
CA ILE A 160 4.09 -2.35 15.88
C ILE A 160 5.45 -2.03 16.49
N LEU A 161 6.14 -3.01 17.06
CA LEU A 161 7.51 -2.82 17.55
C LEU A 161 8.47 -2.45 16.43
N PHE A 162 8.28 -3.01 15.24
CA PHE A 162 9.03 -2.61 14.04
C PHE A 162 8.74 -1.15 13.66
N LEU A 163 7.47 -0.70 13.69
CA LEU A 163 7.13 0.69 13.41
C LEU A 163 7.77 1.66 14.42
N ILE A 164 7.75 1.33 15.71
CA ILE A 164 8.45 2.12 16.75
C ILE A 164 9.94 2.19 16.46
N TYR A 165 10.52 1.05 16.02
CA TYR A 165 11.95 0.97 15.73
C TYR A 165 12.40 1.88 14.58
N ILE A 166 11.59 1.98 13.50
CA ILE A 166 11.93 2.79 12.31
C ILE A 166 11.30 4.18 12.33
N ASN A 167 10.65 4.58 13.43
CA ASN A 167 9.84 5.80 13.45
C ASN A 167 10.67 7.06 13.21
N ASP A 168 11.84 7.17 13.81
CA ASP A 168 12.74 8.32 13.72
C ASP A 168 13.60 8.39 12.44
N ILE A 169 13.39 7.47 11.51
CA ILE A 169 14.06 7.54 10.19
C ILE A 169 13.68 8.82 9.44
N ASP A 170 12.46 9.32 9.68
CA ASP A 170 11.96 10.54 9.05
C ASP A 170 12.73 11.76 9.50
N ASP A 171 13.10 11.84 10.78
CA ASP A 171 13.93 12.92 11.34
C ASP A 171 15.29 12.92 10.67
N ALA A 172 15.88 11.74 10.44
CA ALA A 172 17.16 11.62 9.74
C ALA A 172 17.06 11.99 8.25
N LEU A 173 15.91 11.72 7.60
CA LEU A 173 15.70 11.98 6.19
C LEU A 173 15.36 13.44 5.88
N GLN A 174 14.68 14.12 6.79
CA GLN A 174 14.20 15.49 6.61
C GLN A 174 15.03 16.54 7.38
N ALA A 175 16.07 16.11 8.11
CA ALA A 175 16.88 16.99 8.97
C ALA A 175 17.46 18.21 8.24
N ASP A 176 17.84 18.04 6.97
CA ASP A 176 18.51 19.07 6.18
C ASP A 176 17.60 19.73 5.13
N ASP A 177 16.40 19.21 4.88
CA ASP A 177 15.52 19.71 3.83
C ASP A 177 14.05 19.26 4.02
N GLU A 178 13.19 20.18 4.43
CA GLU A 178 11.73 19.94 4.60
C GLU A 178 10.99 19.67 3.27
N GLU A 179 11.60 19.98 2.11
CA GLU A 179 11.02 19.70 0.79
C GLU A 179 11.18 18.23 0.38
N ILE A 180 11.94 17.44 1.13
CA ILE A 180 12.06 16.00 0.89
C ILE A 180 10.73 15.32 1.21
N TYR A 181 10.18 14.66 0.22
CA TYR A 181 9.04 13.79 0.39
C TYR A 181 9.50 12.43 0.92
N VAL A 182 8.92 12.00 2.02
CA VAL A 182 9.11 10.66 2.58
C VAL A 182 7.74 9.98 2.70
N SER A 183 7.67 8.72 2.36
CA SER A 183 6.49 7.89 2.60
C SER A 183 6.90 6.46 2.85
N LYS A 184 6.30 5.83 3.88
CA LYS A 184 6.67 4.49 4.32
C LYS A 184 5.46 3.55 4.34
N PHE A 185 5.70 2.30 4.02
CA PHE A 185 4.77 1.20 4.28
C PHE A 185 5.55 0.05 4.91
N ALA A 186 5.61 0.02 6.22
CA ALA A 186 6.57 -0.78 6.99
C ALA A 186 8.01 -0.45 6.57
N ASP A 187 8.73 -1.43 6.04
CA ASP A 187 10.09 -1.29 5.52
C ASP A 187 10.16 -0.70 4.10
N ASP A 188 9.09 -0.79 3.29
CA ASP A 188 9.05 -0.15 1.98
C ASP A 188 9.04 1.38 2.14
N THR A 189 10.18 2.02 1.86
CA THR A 189 10.40 3.47 2.04
C THR A 189 10.60 4.14 0.69
N LYS A 190 9.98 5.30 0.50
CA LYS A 190 10.12 6.18 -0.66
C LYS A 190 10.68 7.50 -0.23
N VAL A 191 11.68 7.97 -0.93
CA VAL A 191 12.29 9.29 -0.71
C VAL A 191 12.33 10.01 -2.05
N GLY A 192 11.85 11.23 -2.11
CA GLY A 192 11.81 11.97 -3.37
C GLY A 192 11.77 13.48 -3.18
N ARG A 193 12.05 14.19 -4.27
CA ARG A 193 11.93 15.66 -4.33
C ARG A 193 11.76 16.17 -5.75
N GLU A 194 11.41 17.42 -5.87
CA GLU A 194 11.49 18.17 -7.13
C GLU A 194 12.95 18.39 -7.49
N VAL A 195 13.32 18.11 -8.75
CA VAL A 195 14.70 18.22 -9.23
C VAL A 195 14.73 19.09 -10.48
N ASN A 196 15.14 20.36 -10.30
CA ASN A 196 15.30 21.33 -11.38
C ASN A 196 16.76 21.48 -11.82
N GLY A 197 17.70 20.98 -11.03
CA GLY A 197 19.14 21.09 -11.31
C GLY A 197 20.01 20.27 -10.36
N ALA A 198 21.32 20.40 -10.52
CA ALA A 198 22.29 19.63 -9.76
C ALA A 198 22.23 19.89 -8.24
N SER A 199 21.86 21.10 -7.82
CA SER A 199 21.69 21.42 -6.40
C SER A 199 20.58 20.59 -5.75
N ASP A 200 19.45 20.42 -6.44
CA ASP A 200 18.33 19.64 -5.93
C ASP A 200 18.68 18.15 -5.86
N ALA A 201 19.38 17.65 -6.90
CA ALA A 201 19.87 16.28 -6.92
C ALA A 201 20.87 16.02 -5.78
N ALA A 202 21.76 16.99 -5.48
CA ALA A 202 22.69 16.87 -4.37
C ALA A 202 21.97 16.80 -3.02
N LYS A 203 20.88 17.54 -2.81
CA LYS A 203 20.06 17.47 -1.59
C LYS A 203 19.39 16.10 -1.45
N LEU A 204 18.87 15.52 -2.54
CA LEU A 204 18.33 14.16 -2.50
C LEU A 204 19.41 13.13 -2.18
N GLN A 205 20.64 13.30 -2.72
CA GLN A 205 21.77 12.45 -2.37
C GLN A 205 22.14 12.58 -0.88
N MET A 206 22.19 13.79 -0.32
CA MET A 206 22.44 14.00 1.11
C MET A 206 21.40 13.28 1.99
N CYS A 207 20.15 13.30 1.60
CA CYS A 207 19.09 12.55 2.26
C CYS A 207 19.34 11.04 2.21
N ILE A 208 19.75 10.49 1.06
CA ILE A 208 20.10 9.07 0.92
C ILE A 208 21.31 8.73 1.81
N ASP A 209 22.32 9.61 1.88
CA ASP A 209 23.50 9.42 2.73
C ASP A 209 23.11 9.43 4.23
N SER A 210 22.16 10.27 4.61
CA SER A 210 21.60 10.30 5.98
C SER A 210 20.87 9.00 6.31
N LEU A 211 20.11 8.44 5.37
CA LEU A 211 19.49 7.13 5.52
C LEU A 211 20.54 6.02 5.71
N VAL A 212 21.60 6.04 4.93
CA VAL A 212 22.71 5.06 5.05
C VAL A 212 23.38 5.16 6.43
N ARG A 213 23.61 6.37 6.93
CA ARG A 213 24.14 6.60 8.28
C ARG A 213 23.21 6.05 9.34
N TRP A 214 21.91 6.39 9.28
CA TRP A 214 20.90 5.85 10.18
C TRP A 214 20.88 4.32 10.18
N CYS A 215 20.94 3.70 9.02
CA CYS A 215 21.00 2.24 8.90
C CYS A 215 22.22 1.65 9.61
N ARG A 216 23.37 2.30 9.49
CA ARG A 216 24.62 1.85 10.12
C ARG A 216 24.54 1.97 11.65
N ASP A 217 24.02 3.09 12.14
CA ASP A 217 23.91 3.37 13.57
C ASP A 217 22.92 2.42 14.27
N TRP A 218 21.86 2.05 13.58
CA TRP A 218 20.81 1.17 14.10
C TRP A 218 20.91 -0.29 13.63
N GLY A 219 22.04 -0.73 13.07
CA GLY A 219 22.26 -2.13 12.70
C GLY A 219 21.37 -2.63 11.56
N MET A 220 20.78 -1.72 10.78
CA MET A 220 20.02 -2.03 9.57
C MET A 220 20.93 -2.04 8.35
N SER A 221 20.45 -2.54 7.21
CA SER A 221 21.21 -2.49 5.96
C SER A 221 20.24 -2.35 4.78
N LEU A 222 20.65 -1.56 3.81
CA LEU A 222 19.95 -1.45 2.54
C LEU A 222 20.41 -2.58 1.59
N HIS A 223 19.60 -2.84 0.56
CA HIS A 223 19.94 -3.76 -0.52
C HIS A 223 20.13 -2.96 -1.83
N PRO A 224 21.36 -2.46 -2.14
CA PRO A 224 21.58 -1.55 -3.25
C PRO A 224 21.03 -2.05 -4.59
N ASP A 225 21.23 -3.35 -4.89
CA ASP A 225 20.74 -3.95 -6.16
C ASP A 225 19.22 -3.98 -6.31
N LYS A 226 18.46 -3.73 -5.24
CA LYS A 226 16.99 -3.68 -5.28
C LYS A 226 16.42 -2.29 -5.12
N CYS A 227 17.21 -1.37 -4.58
CA CYS A 227 16.85 0.04 -4.61
C CYS A 227 16.84 0.51 -6.05
N VAL A 228 15.83 1.30 -6.40
CA VAL A 228 15.67 1.83 -7.76
C VAL A 228 15.31 3.30 -7.69
N VAL A 229 15.71 4.05 -8.69
CA VAL A 229 15.27 5.43 -8.88
C VAL A 229 14.33 5.53 -10.07
N LEU A 230 13.26 6.29 -9.91
CA LEU A 230 12.33 6.71 -10.97
C LEU A 230 12.52 8.21 -11.20
N HIS A 231 12.84 8.57 -12.44
CA HIS A 231 12.97 9.93 -12.89
C HIS A 231 11.72 10.37 -13.62
N PHE A 232 10.89 11.18 -12.98
CA PHE A 232 9.61 11.64 -13.54
C PHE A 232 9.79 12.97 -14.27
N GLY A 233 9.15 13.08 -15.41
CA GLY A 233 9.08 14.30 -16.23
C GLY A 233 9.91 14.22 -17.50
N PRO A 234 9.39 14.80 -18.60
CA PRO A 234 10.02 14.70 -19.92
C PRO A 234 11.34 15.49 -20.06
N LYS A 235 11.59 16.41 -19.12
CA LYS A 235 12.81 17.24 -19.07
C LYS A 235 13.71 16.85 -17.90
N ASN A 236 13.49 15.68 -17.29
CA ASN A 236 14.32 15.22 -16.19
C ASN A 236 15.76 15.00 -16.67
N LEU A 237 16.71 15.49 -15.89
CA LEU A 237 18.15 15.40 -16.20
C LEU A 237 18.74 14.03 -15.84
N GLU A 238 17.95 13.14 -15.23
CA GLU A 238 18.30 11.76 -14.86
C GLU A 238 19.64 11.67 -14.08
N PHE A 239 19.76 12.44 -13.00
CA PHE A 239 20.94 12.43 -12.15
C PHE A 239 21.18 11.05 -11.51
N ASP A 240 22.46 10.70 -11.35
CA ASP A 240 22.86 9.47 -10.69
C ASP A 240 22.83 9.61 -9.17
N TYR A 241 22.27 8.60 -8.49
CA TYR A 241 22.25 8.51 -7.02
C TYR A 241 22.97 7.25 -6.54
N TYR A 242 23.50 7.30 -5.32
CA TYR A 242 24.36 6.26 -4.79
C TYR A 242 23.95 5.86 -3.37
N ILE A 243 24.07 4.58 -3.05
CA ILE A 243 24.06 4.03 -1.69
C ILE A 243 25.49 3.54 -1.42
N ASP A 244 26.17 4.18 -0.48
CA ASP A 244 27.63 4.07 -0.37
C ASP A 244 28.28 4.35 -1.74
N ASN A 245 29.06 3.40 -2.27
CA ASN A 245 29.69 3.52 -3.59
C ASN A 245 28.90 2.81 -4.71
N ASN A 246 27.69 2.30 -4.43
CA ASN A 246 26.90 1.57 -5.40
C ASN A 246 25.88 2.49 -6.03
N LYS A 247 25.93 2.63 -7.35
CA LYS A 247 24.95 3.40 -8.12
C LYS A 247 23.57 2.75 -8.01
N ILE A 248 22.56 3.53 -7.64
CA ILE A 248 21.16 3.12 -7.64
C ILE A 248 20.71 2.97 -9.09
N LYS A 249 20.06 1.86 -9.39
CA LYS A 249 19.62 1.55 -10.74
C LYS A 249 18.45 2.45 -11.17
N PRO A 250 18.56 3.22 -12.28
CA PRO A 250 17.41 3.90 -12.85
C PRO A 250 16.49 2.88 -13.54
N GLU A 251 15.18 3.01 -13.32
CA GLU A 251 14.17 2.16 -13.96
C GLU A 251 13.09 3.04 -14.61
N LYS A 252 12.56 2.59 -15.75
CA LYS A 252 11.41 3.26 -16.41
C LYS A 252 10.08 2.89 -15.80
N ALA A 253 10.02 1.83 -15.03
CA ALA A 253 8.85 1.43 -14.25
C ALA A 253 9.24 0.52 -13.09
N ALA A 254 8.76 0.81 -11.90
CA ALA A 254 9.01 0.01 -10.70
C ALA A 254 7.70 -0.51 -10.09
N ARG A 255 7.78 -1.62 -9.38
CA ARG A 255 6.65 -2.15 -8.63
C ARG A 255 6.67 -1.61 -7.21
N ASP A 256 5.65 -0.84 -6.86
CA ASP A 256 5.44 -0.27 -5.54
C ASP A 256 4.10 -0.75 -4.95
N LEU A 257 4.11 -1.36 -3.79
CA LEU A 257 2.93 -1.89 -3.07
C LEU A 257 1.93 -2.65 -3.95
N GLY A 258 2.44 -3.36 -4.95
CA GLY A 258 1.64 -4.16 -5.87
C GLY A 258 1.23 -3.45 -7.16
N VAL A 259 1.39 -2.14 -7.27
CA VAL A 259 1.15 -1.32 -8.45
C VAL A 259 2.47 -1.11 -9.22
N TYR A 260 2.43 -1.12 -10.55
CA TYR A 260 3.57 -0.73 -11.39
C TYR A 260 3.44 0.74 -11.74
N VAL A 261 4.35 1.54 -11.22
CA VAL A 261 4.44 2.98 -11.46
C VAL A 261 5.52 3.21 -12.53
N SER A 262 5.17 3.88 -13.62
CA SER A 262 6.11 4.28 -14.66
C SER A 262 6.58 5.73 -14.46
N ASP A 263 7.75 6.06 -14.99
CA ASP A 263 8.34 7.41 -15.01
C ASP A 263 7.45 8.47 -15.71
N THR A 264 6.55 8.02 -16.56
CA THR A 264 5.55 8.86 -17.23
C THR A 264 4.20 8.92 -16.51
N CYS A 265 4.05 8.26 -15.36
CA CYS A 265 2.77 8.05 -14.66
C CYS A 265 1.69 7.41 -15.56
N ASP A 266 2.08 6.73 -16.64
CA ASP A 266 1.14 6.00 -17.49
C ASP A 266 0.71 4.69 -16.84
N THR A 267 -0.58 4.47 -16.74
CA THR A 267 -1.18 3.30 -16.11
C THR A 267 -1.13 2.04 -16.99
N SER A 268 -0.86 2.19 -18.28
CA SER A 268 -0.87 1.08 -19.26
C SER A 268 0.11 -0.04 -18.89
N ALA A 269 1.29 0.30 -18.35
CA ALA A 269 2.27 -0.69 -17.89
C ALA A 269 1.69 -1.58 -16.78
N HIS A 270 0.98 -0.99 -15.82
CA HIS A 270 0.30 -1.71 -14.75
C HIS A 270 -0.84 -2.55 -15.28
N VAL A 271 -1.76 -1.95 -16.07
CA VAL A 271 -2.92 -2.65 -16.65
C VAL A 271 -2.49 -3.88 -17.46
N ASN A 272 -1.45 -3.76 -18.29
CA ASN A 272 -0.92 -4.88 -19.06
C ASN A 272 -0.41 -6.02 -18.18
N LYS A 273 0.26 -5.71 -17.07
CA LYS A 273 0.77 -6.71 -16.13
C LYS A 273 -0.35 -7.44 -15.37
N ILE A 274 -1.32 -6.68 -14.83
CA ILE A 274 -2.42 -7.28 -14.06
C ILE A 274 -3.38 -8.06 -14.94
N THR A 275 -3.70 -7.58 -16.15
CA THR A 275 -4.58 -8.30 -17.09
C THR A 275 -3.93 -9.60 -17.58
N LYS A 276 -2.62 -9.59 -17.89
CA LYS A 276 -1.86 -10.81 -18.21
C LYS A 276 -1.92 -11.83 -17.07
N LYS A 277 -1.69 -11.39 -15.81
CA LYS A 277 -1.78 -12.24 -14.64
C LYS A 277 -3.20 -12.78 -14.44
N ALA A 278 -4.22 -11.93 -14.57
CA ALA A 278 -5.62 -12.30 -14.43
C ALA A 278 -6.06 -13.32 -15.49
N HIS A 279 -5.62 -13.16 -16.75
CA HIS A 279 -5.85 -14.14 -17.79
C HIS A 279 -5.18 -15.50 -17.51
N GLY A 280 -3.99 -15.49 -16.91
CA GLY A 280 -3.31 -16.69 -16.42
C GLY A 280 -4.12 -17.44 -15.37
N VAL A 281 -4.63 -16.71 -14.36
CA VAL A 281 -5.49 -17.28 -13.31
C VAL A 281 -6.80 -17.83 -13.90
N LEU A 282 -7.45 -17.11 -14.81
CA LEU A 282 -8.65 -17.62 -15.51
C LEU A 282 -8.37 -18.92 -16.28
N SER A 283 -7.19 -19.03 -16.89
CA SER A 283 -6.79 -20.25 -17.59
C SER A 283 -6.56 -21.43 -16.62
N GLN A 284 -6.05 -21.15 -15.41
CA GLN A 284 -5.91 -22.17 -14.36
C GLN A 284 -7.27 -22.59 -13.84
N ILE A 285 -8.19 -21.64 -13.54
CA ILE A 285 -9.57 -21.93 -13.14
C ILE A 285 -10.24 -22.82 -14.19
N ARG A 286 -10.14 -22.46 -15.47
CA ARG A 286 -10.75 -23.23 -16.56
C ARG A 286 -10.23 -24.68 -16.61
N ARG A 287 -8.96 -24.92 -16.33
CA ARG A 287 -8.37 -26.27 -16.33
C ARG A 287 -8.72 -27.08 -15.08
N ALA A 288 -8.79 -26.42 -13.93
CA ALA A 288 -9.05 -27.07 -12.66
C ALA A 288 -10.54 -27.34 -12.38
N THR A 289 -11.46 -26.67 -13.10
CA THR A 289 -12.90 -26.73 -12.83
C THR A 289 -13.60 -27.56 -13.91
N VAL A 290 -14.16 -28.70 -13.51
CA VAL A 290 -14.99 -29.56 -14.37
C VAL A 290 -16.39 -28.98 -14.46
N VAL A 291 -17.03 -28.71 -13.32
CA VAL A 291 -18.36 -28.09 -13.24
C VAL A 291 -18.21 -26.58 -13.33
N ARG A 292 -18.82 -25.99 -14.36
CA ARG A 292 -18.73 -24.55 -14.66
C ARG A 292 -20.05 -23.83 -14.46
N ASP A 293 -20.79 -24.21 -13.44
CA ASP A 293 -22.04 -23.53 -13.07
C ASP A 293 -21.74 -22.07 -12.64
N ARG A 294 -22.81 -21.26 -12.63
CA ARG A 294 -22.77 -19.84 -12.31
C ARG A 294 -22.12 -19.59 -10.94
N ARG A 295 -22.51 -20.35 -9.91
CA ARG A 295 -22.04 -20.15 -8.53
C ARG A 295 -20.53 -20.37 -8.42
N THR A 296 -20.04 -21.48 -8.94
CA THR A 296 -18.62 -21.86 -8.90
C THR A 296 -17.74 -20.86 -9.64
N ILE A 297 -18.07 -20.53 -10.90
CA ILE A 297 -17.27 -19.59 -11.69
C ILE A 297 -17.29 -18.18 -11.08
N MET A 298 -18.46 -17.70 -10.62
CA MET A 298 -18.55 -16.39 -10.00
C MET A 298 -17.80 -16.30 -8.68
N MET A 299 -17.83 -17.35 -7.87
CA MET A 299 -17.04 -17.42 -6.64
C MET A 299 -15.54 -17.35 -6.94
N MET A 300 -15.03 -18.17 -7.87
CA MET A 300 -13.62 -18.19 -8.24
C MET A 300 -13.17 -16.87 -8.89
N TYR A 301 -14.01 -16.29 -9.76
CA TYR A 301 -13.73 -14.98 -10.36
C TYR A 301 -13.61 -13.89 -9.29
N LYS A 302 -14.60 -13.81 -8.38
CA LYS A 302 -14.63 -12.78 -7.32
C LYS A 302 -13.47 -12.94 -6.33
N SER A 303 -13.03 -14.17 -6.05
CA SER A 303 -11.98 -14.44 -5.05
C SER A 303 -10.55 -14.36 -5.62
N PHE A 304 -10.31 -14.83 -6.84
CA PHE A 304 -8.96 -14.99 -7.36
C PHE A 304 -8.60 -14.07 -8.53
N VAL A 305 -9.58 -13.57 -9.28
CA VAL A 305 -9.31 -12.77 -10.49
C VAL A 305 -9.60 -11.30 -10.27
N ARG A 306 -10.81 -10.97 -9.78
CA ARG A 306 -11.26 -9.60 -9.60
C ARG A 306 -10.36 -8.77 -8.67
N PRO A 307 -9.85 -9.28 -7.54
CA PRO A 307 -8.95 -8.51 -6.69
C PRO A 307 -7.68 -8.07 -7.42
N LEU A 308 -7.17 -8.85 -8.37
CA LEU A 308 -6.02 -8.47 -9.20
C LEU A 308 -6.28 -7.23 -10.07
N LEU A 309 -7.55 -6.98 -10.41
CA LEU A 309 -7.99 -5.88 -11.30
C LEU A 309 -8.49 -4.65 -10.54
N GLU A 310 -8.62 -4.74 -9.21
CA GLU A 310 -9.22 -3.68 -8.38
C GLU A 310 -8.31 -3.19 -7.24
N THR A 311 -7.24 -3.93 -6.88
CA THR A 311 -6.37 -3.55 -5.77
C THR A 311 -5.77 -2.17 -5.99
N SER A 312 -5.94 -1.28 -4.99
CA SER A 312 -5.49 0.12 -4.99
C SER A 312 -5.90 0.93 -6.24
N ALA A 313 -7.06 0.61 -6.82
CA ALA A 313 -7.56 1.28 -8.03
C ALA A 313 -7.60 2.82 -7.93
N PRO A 314 -7.92 3.47 -6.80
CA PRO A 314 -7.85 4.92 -6.69
C PRO A 314 -6.51 5.52 -7.13
N ALA A 315 -5.39 4.84 -6.87
CA ALA A 315 -4.07 5.34 -7.24
C ALA A 315 -3.74 5.24 -8.74
N TRP A 316 -4.38 4.31 -9.48
CA TRP A 316 -3.98 3.99 -10.87
C TRP A 316 -5.14 3.86 -11.86
N ASN A 317 -6.39 4.13 -11.49
CA ASN A 317 -7.55 3.96 -12.37
C ASN A 317 -7.30 4.57 -13.77
N PRO A 318 -7.31 3.76 -14.85
CA PRO A 318 -6.92 4.22 -16.18
C PRO A 318 -8.00 5.09 -16.81
N TYR A 319 -7.57 6.14 -17.52
CA TYR A 319 -8.44 6.99 -18.34
C TYR A 319 -8.39 6.63 -19.83
N LYS A 320 -7.33 5.93 -20.28
CA LYS A 320 -7.20 5.50 -21.66
C LYS A 320 -8.20 4.40 -21.98
N ARG A 321 -9.04 4.58 -23.01
CA ARG A 321 -10.10 3.62 -23.36
C ARG A 321 -9.56 2.21 -23.61
N GLY A 322 -8.39 2.10 -24.26
CA GLY A 322 -7.73 0.80 -24.49
C GLY A 322 -7.43 0.02 -23.21
N ASP A 323 -7.01 0.71 -22.15
CA ASP A 323 -6.73 0.11 -20.83
C ASP A 323 -8.01 -0.31 -20.12
N VAL A 324 -9.04 0.54 -20.16
CA VAL A 324 -10.38 0.22 -19.64
C VAL A 324 -10.91 -1.04 -20.33
N ASP A 325 -10.85 -1.09 -21.66
CA ASP A 325 -11.32 -2.24 -22.45
C ASP A 325 -10.50 -3.51 -22.17
N ALA A 326 -9.19 -3.38 -21.93
CA ALA A 326 -8.33 -4.51 -21.55
C ALA A 326 -8.75 -5.14 -20.22
N LEU A 327 -9.09 -4.33 -19.21
CA LEU A 327 -9.64 -4.79 -17.95
C LEU A 327 -11.00 -5.47 -18.13
N GLU A 328 -11.91 -4.84 -18.86
CA GLU A 328 -13.24 -5.41 -19.15
C GLU A 328 -13.17 -6.73 -19.94
N LYS A 329 -12.19 -6.89 -20.83
CA LYS A 329 -11.95 -8.16 -21.55
C LYS A 329 -11.71 -9.33 -20.62
N VAL A 330 -11.06 -9.10 -19.46
CA VAL A 330 -10.85 -10.16 -18.45
C VAL A 330 -12.19 -10.59 -17.86
N GLN A 331 -13.04 -9.64 -17.45
CA GLN A 331 -14.36 -9.94 -16.92
C GLN A 331 -15.25 -10.61 -17.98
N LYS A 332 -15.28 -10.07 -19.20
CA LYS A 332 -16.00 -10.68 -20.33
C LYS A 332 -15.62 -12.15 -20.54
N ARG A 333 -14.30 -12.45 -20.45
CA ARG A 333 -13.80 -13.83 -20.56
C ARG A 333 -14.25 -14.71 -19.39
N ALA A 334 -14.19 -14.18 -18.15
CA ALA A 334 -14.65 -14.92 -16.97
C ALA A 334 -16.13 -15.31 -17.09
N LEU A 335 -16.98 -14.36 -17.50
CA LEU A 335 -18.43 -14.60 -17.63
C LEU A 335 -18.78 -15.56 -18.79
N ARG A 336 -17.93 -15.65 -19.83
CA ARG A 336 -18.09 -16.66 -20.87
C ARG A 336 -17.70 -18.07 -20.45
N MET A 337 -17.03 -18.23 -19.31
CA MET A 337 -16.68 -19.55 -18.77
C MET A 337 -17.85 -20.22 -18.02
N ILE A 338 -18.90 -19.49 -17.73
CA ILE A 338 -20.10 -20.03 -17.09
C ILE A 338 -20.78 -20.97 -18.08
N GLY A 339 -20.80 -22.24 -17.74
CA GLY A 339 -21.40 -23.32 -18.55
C GLY A 339 -22.85 -23.54 -18.17
N ASP A 340 -23.70 -22.58 -18.53
CA ASP A 340 -25.14 -22.77 -18.52
C ASP A 340 -25.59 -23.45 -19.85
N ASP A 341 -26.88 -23.48 -20.10
CA ASP A 341 -27.51 -23.96 -21.34
C ASP A 341 -27.04 -23.23 -22.62
N GLY A 342 -26.02 -22.39 -22.53
CA GLY A 342 -25.47 -21.56 -23.60
C GLY A 342 -26.22 -20.24 -23.79
N SER A 343 -27.26 -19.94 -23.01
CA SER A 343 -28.02 -18.70 -23.10
C SER A 343 -27.17 -17.47 -22.80
N LEU A 344 -26.34 -17.52 -21.74
CA LEU A 344 -25.46 -16.43 -21.35
C LEU A 344 -24.41 -16.09 -22.41
N CYS A 345 -23.89 -17.10 -23.15
CA CYS A 345 -22.90 -16.86 -24.19
C CYS A 345 -23.44 -16.09 -25.40
N LYS A 346 -24.74 -16.20 -25.67
CA LYS A 346 -25.45 -15.51 -26.77
C LYS A 346 -25.83 -14.07 -26.42
N MET A 347 -25.88 -13.71 -25.15
CA MET A 347 -26.28 -12.38 -24.69
C MET A 347 -25.16 -11.34 -24.96
N SER A 348 -25.56 -10.05 -25.15
CA SER A 348 -24.63 -8.92 -25.09
C SER A 348 -23.95 -8.86 -23.73
N TYR A 349 -22.85 -8.14 -23.64
CA TYR A 349 -22.13 -8.00 -22.35
C TYR A 349 -23.01 -7.32 -21.30
N GLU A 350 -23.69 -6.26 -21.68
CA GLU A 350 -24.59 -5.47 -20.81
C GLU A 350 -25.74 -6.34 -20.27
N ASN A 351 -26.39 -7.13 -21.14
CA ASN A 351 -27.47 -8.04 -20.74
C ASN A 351 -26.95 -9.14 -19.80
N ARG A 352 -25.72 -9.62 -20.05
CA ARG A 352 -25.07 -10.62 -19.18
C ARG A 352 -24.78 -10.05 -17.80
N LEU A 353 -24.31 -8.80 -17.71
CA LEU A 353 -24.10 -8.11 -16.43
C LEU A 353 -25.42 -8.00 -15.65
N LYS A 354 -26.50 -7.56 -16.31
CA LYS A 354 -27.84 -7.47 -15.70
C LYS A 354 -28.36 -8.83 -15.20
N THR A 355 -28.29 -9.86 -16.04
CA THR A 355 -28.72 -11.21 -15.67
C THR A 355 -27.94 -11.80 -14.50
N LEU A 356 -26.65 -11.53 -14.44
CA LEU A 356 -25.76 -12.00 -13.37
C LEU A 356 -25.77 -11.11 -12.13
N LYS A 357 -26.45 -9.95 -12.19
CA LYS A 357 -26.49 -8.92 -11.14
C LYS A 357 -25.08 -8.53 -10.71
N ILE A 358 -24.26 -8.11 -11.67
CA ILE A 358 -22.90 -7.61 -11.44
C ILE A 358 -22.66 -6.34 -12.24
N GLN A 359 -21.76 -5.51 -11.74
CA GLN A 359 -21.34 -4.28 -12.40
C GLN A 359 -20.18 -4.51 -13.38
N SER A 360 -20.01 -3.59 -14.33
CA SER A 360 -18.76 -3.47 -15.07
C SER A 360 -17.59 -3.13 -14.12
N LEU A 361 -16.36 -3.44 -14.51
CA LEU A 361 -15.20 -3.05 -13.72
C LEU A 361 -15.00 -1.53 -13.71
N GLU A 362 -15.43 -0.83 -14.76
CA GLU A 362 -15.42 0.64 -14.82
C GLU A 362 -16.32 1.24 -13.74
N CYS A 363 -17.62 0.84 -13.66
CA CYS A 363 -18.53 1.29 -12.60
C CYS A 363 -18.01 0.95 -11.21
N ARG A 364 -17.41 -0.22 -11.05
CA ARG A 364 -16.84 -0.62 -9.76
C ARG A 364 -15.64 0.23 -9.33
N ARG A 365 -14.81 0.67 -10.28
CA ARG A 365 -13.70 1.58 -9.97
C ARG A 365 -14.23 2.97 -9.59
N THR A 366 -15.23 3.51 -10.31
CA THR A 366 -15.90 4.76 -9.90
C THR A 366 -16.49 4.65 -8.49
N ARG A 367 -17.22 3.55 -8.22
CA ARG A 367 -17.73 3.27 -6.87
C ARG A 367 -16.59 3.19 -5.83
N GLY A 368 -15.47 2.59 -6.19
CA GLY A 368 -14.27 2.51 -5.34
C GLY A 368 -13.66 3.86 -5.04
N ASP A 369 -13.58 4.74 -6.04
CA ASP A 369 -13.09 6.10 -5.89
C ASP A 369 -13.99 6.92 -4.95
N LEU A 370 -15.32 6.86 -5.12
CA LEU A 370 -16.28 7.54 -4.25
C LEU A 370 -16.24 7.01 -2.81
N LEU A 371 -16.12 5.70 -2.65
CA LEU A 371 -15.98 5.08 -1.34
C LEU A 371 -14.68 5.52 -0.63
N GLU A 372 -13.59 5.61 -1.37
CA GLU A 372 -12.31 6.04 -0.82
C GLU A 372 -12.36 7.54 -0.44
N THR A 373 -13.01 8.37 -1.27
CA THR A 373 -13.28 9.78 -0.96
C THR A 373 -14.11 9.91 0.32
N PHE A 374 -15.20 9.13 0.46
CA PHE A 374 -15.99 9.09 1.68
C PHE A 374 -15.14 8.78 2.92
N LYS A 375 -14.23 7.82 2.81
CA LYS A 375 -13.34 7.45 3.92
C LYS A 375 -12.37 8.58 4.31
N TYR A 376 -11.78 9.29 3.34
CA TYR A 376 -10.92 10.45 3.61
C TYR A 376 -11.69 11.56 4.30
N LEU A 377 -12.89 11.89 3.81
CA LEU A 377 -13.66 13.05 4.30
C LEU A 377 -14.32 12.80 5.66
N ASN A 378 -14.53 11.55 6.04
CA ASN A 378 -15.18 11.16 7.30
C ASN A 378 -14.22 10.49 8.31
N GLY A 379 -12.90 10.66 8.14
CA GLY A 379 -11.90 10.21 9.11
C GLY A 379 -11.72 8.69 9.24
N TYR A 380 -12.23 7.89 8.28
CA TYR A 380 -11.94 6.45 8.23
C TYR A 380 -10.53 6.16 7.73
N ASN A 381 -10.00 7.05 6.87
CA ASN A 381 -8.59 7.06 6.53
C ASN A 381 -7.89 8.09 7.42
N ASP A 382 -6.85 7.64 8.13
CA ASP A 382 -6.04 8.47 9.03
C ASP A 382 -4.98 9.26 8.23
N VAL A 383 -5.46 10.09 7.32
CA VAL A 383 -4.69 10.98 6.44
C VAL A 383 -5.46 12.28 6.33
N ASP A 384 -4.79 13.41 6.52
CA ASP A 384 -5.39 14.71 6.38
C ASP A 384 -6.00 14.90 4.97
N PRO A 385 -7.32 15.06 4.84
CA PRO A 385 -7.97 15.24 3.55
C PRO A 385 -7.52 16.52 2.82
N TYR A 386 -7.03 17.54 3.52
CA TYR A 386 -6.51 18.78 2.91
C TYR A 386 -5.22 18.58 2.12
N ARG A 387 -4.47 17.53 2.39
CA ARG A 387 -3.32 17.15 1.55
C ARG A 387 -3.73 16.70 0.16
N LEU A 388 -4.95 16.17 0.03
CA LEU A 388 -5.48 15.59 -1.21
C LEU A 388 -6.47 16.49 -1.91
N PHE A 389 -7.40 17.09 -1.16
CA PHE A 389 -8.53 17.83 -1.69
C PHE A 389 -8.54 19.31 -1.25
N SER A 390 -9.06 20.16 -2.11
CA SER A 390 -9.44 21.53 -1.76
C SER A 390 -10.95 21.62 -1.64
N PHE A 391 -11.45 22.40 -0.68
CA PHE A 391 -12.88 22.51 -0.40
C PHE A 391 -13.44 23.86 -0.85
N VAL A 392 -14.69 23.87 -1.30
CA VAL A 392 -15.39 25.10 -1.71
C VAL A 392 -15.52 26.07 -0.53
N ARG A 393 -15.74 25.56 0.69
CA ARG A 393 -15.84 26.36 1.91
C ARG A 393 -14.61 27.23 2.20
N ASP A 394 -13.43 26.78 1.77
CA ASP A 394 -12.17 27.49 2.04
C ASP A 394 -11.92 28.65 1.06
N ARG A 395 -12.68 28.71 -0.04
CA ARG A 395 -12.53 29.73 -1.09
C ARG A 395 -13.50 30.90 -0.96
N HIS A 396 -14.58 30.77 -0.21
CA HIS A 396 -15.62 31.78 -0.12
C HIS A 396 -15.99 32.07 1.35
N SER A 397 -16.02 33.36 1.70
CA SER A 397 -16.41 33.86 3.04
C SER A 397 -17.93 33.82 3.31
N ARG A 398 -18.75 33.47 2.34
CA ARG A 398 -20.21 33.40 2.50
C ARG A 398 -20.67 31.97 2.63
N ASP A 399 -21.46 31.72 3.69
CA ASP A 399 -22.11 30.45 3.94
C ASP A 399 -23.15 30.14 2.85
N THR A 400 -22.82 29.27 1.93
CA THR A 400 -23.73 28.79 0.88
C THR A 400 -24.06 27.30 1.14
N ARG A 401 -25.16 26.80 0.55
CA ARG A 401 -25.53 25.37 0.68
C ARG A 401 -24.39 24.41 0.25
N SER A 402 -23.47 24.85 -0.60
CA SER A 402 -22.29 24.08 -1.01
C SER A 402 -21.24 23.94 0.10
N HIS A 403 -21.22 24.83 1.10
CA HIS A 403 -20.32 24.76 2.26
C HIS A 403 -20.69 23.61 3.21
N ALA A 404 -21.99 23.37 3.41
CA ALA A 404 -22.49 22.36 4.33
C ALA A 404 -22.21 20.91 3.89
N ASN A 405 -21.94 20.67 2.59
CA ASN A 405 -21.95 19.33 2.01
C ASN A 405 -20.55 18.80 1.57
N ASN A 406 -19.46 19.30 2.15
CA ASN A 406 -18.10 18.90 1.78
C ASN A 406 -17.85 18.88 0.25
N HIS A 407 -18.31 19.93 -0.45
CA HIS A 407 -18.07 20.07 -1.88
C HIS A 407 -16.58 20.25 -2.17
N LEU A 408 -16.07 19.46 -3.10
CA LEU A 408 -14.69 19.48 -3.53
C LEU A 408 -14.48 20.46 -4.69
N VAL A 409 -13.29 21.04 -4.74
CA VAL A 409 -12.88 21.93 -5.84
C VAL A 409 -12.05 21.16 -6.84
N SER A 410 -12.45 21.22 -8.12
CA SER A 410 -11.62 20.70 -9.20
C SER A 410 -10.41 21.61 -9.41
N GLU A 411 -9.21 21.04 -9.46
CA GLU A 411 -8.00 21.78 -9.80
C GLU A 411 -7.95 22.06 -11.31
N LYS A 412 -7.48 23.26 -11.68
CA LYS A 412 -7.11 23.53 -13.07
C LYS A 412 -5.83 22.74 -13.39
N THR A 413 -5.85 21.97 -14.45
CA THR A 413 -4.76 21.06 -14.81
C THR A 413 -4.30 21.26 -16.24
N SER A 414 -3.01 21.14 -16.47
CA SER A 414 -2.38 21.22 -17.79
C SER A 414 -2.25 19.85 -18.44
N LEU A 415 -2.06 18.80 -17.63
CA LEU A 415 -1.79 17.44 -18.12
C LEU A 415 -2.94 16.47 -17.82
N ASN A 416 -3.21 15.57 -18.77
CA ASN A 416 -4.21 14.54 -18.60
C ASN A 416 -3.91 13.62 -17.41
N LEU A 417 -2.65 13.34 -17.11
CA LEU A 417 -2.26 12.53 -15.95
C LEU A 417 -2.76 13.13 -14.63
N ARG A 418 -2.76 14.47 -14.47
CA ARG A 418 -3.31 15.16 -13.29
C ARG A 418 -4.82 15.33 -13.39
N LYS A 419 -5.35 15.64 -14.56
CA LYS A 419 -6.80 15.77 -14.80
C LYS A 419 -7.55 14.49 -14.41
N PHE A 420 -7.01 13.34 -14.75
CA PHE A 420 -7.61 12.03 -14.47
C PHE A 420 -7.03 11.35 -13.22
N PHE A 421 -6.20 12.04 -12.45
CA PHE A 421 -5.78 11.53 -11.15
C PHE A 421 -6.95 11.52 -10.16
N PHE A 422 -6.88 10.65 -9.15
CA PHE A 422 -7.94 10.36 -8.19
C PHE A 422 -8.65 11.62 -7.67
N THR A 423 -7.88 12.59 -7.16
CA THR A 423 -8.41 13.79 -6.51
C THR A 423 -9.22 14.70 -7.44
N ASN A 424 -8.88 14.72 -8.73
CA ASN A 424 -9.61 15.51 -9.74
C ASN A 424 -10.76 14.74 -10.37
N ARG A 425 -10.52 13.47 -10.77
CA ARG A 425 -11.57 12.72 -11.48
C ARG A 425 -12.79 12.43 -10.62
N VAL A 426 -12.60 12.28 -9.30
CA VAL A 426 -13.70 11.98 -8.38
C VAL A 426 -14.55 13.20 -8.03
N THR A 427 -14.00 14.40 -8.19
CA THR A 427 -14.61 15.66 -7.70
C THR A 427 -16.02 15.88 -8.24
N LYS A 428 -16.22 15.68 -9.54
CA LYS A 428 -17.55 15.85 -10.16
C LYS A 428 -18.54 14.82 -9.60
N ASP A 429 -18.19 13.54 -9.70
CA ASP A 429 -19.07 12.45 -9.28
C ASP A 429 -19.40 12.57 -7.78
N TRP A 430 -18.44 12.98 -6.95
CA TRP A 430 -18.66 13.26 -5.53
C TRP A 430 -19.63 14.42 -5.30
N ASN A 431 -19.44 15.54 -6.01
CA ASN A 431 -20.27 16.72 -5.84
C ASN A 431 -21.72 16.46 -6.29
N ASP A 432 -21.93 15.64 -7.31
CA ASP A 432 -23.24 15.26 -7.83
C ASP A 432 -24.01 14.27 -6.93
N LEU A 433 -23.36 13.66 -5.93
CA LEU A 433 -24.05 12.76 -4.99
C LEU A 433 -25.09 13.50 -4.13
N PRO A 434 -26.25 12.87 -3.86
CA PRO A 434 -27.23 13.38 -2.90
C PRO A 434 -26.63 13.58 -1.50
N PRO A 435 -27.07 14.61 -0.74
CA PRO A 435 -26.59 14.84 0.63
C PRO A 435 -26.70 13.59 1.52
N MET A 436 -27.81 12.88 1.46
CA MET A 436 -28.04 11.68 2.26
C MET A 436 -26.99 10.57 2.04
N VAL A 437 -26.37 10.50 0.84
CA VAL A 437 -25.30 9.55 0.54
C VAL A 437 -23.98 10.03 1.14
N LYS A 438 -23.66 11.34 0.98
CA LYS A 438 -22.43 11.95 1.53
C LYS A 438 -22.37 11.91 3.05
N GLU A 439 -23.52 12.06 3.70
CA GLU A 439 -23.70 12.13 5.15
C GLU A 439 -24.02 10.77 5.78
N ALA A 440 -23.79 9.67 5.05
CA ALA A 440 -24.02 8.32 5.54
C ALA A 440 -23.27 8.08 6.87
N PRO A 441 -23.90 7.44 7.89
CA PRO A 441 -23.31 7.28 9.21
C PRO A 441 -22.16 6.26 9.26
N SER A 442 -21.99 5.46 8.22
CA SER A 442 -20.94 4.45 8.14
C SER A 442 -20.55 4.12 6.70
N VAL A 443 -19.39 3.50 6.55
CA VAL A 443 -18.91 2.97 5.26
C VAL A 443 -19.92 2.00 4.63
N ASN A 444 -20.59 1.17 5.44
CA ASN A 444 -21.58 0.21 4.92
C ASN A 444 -22.86 0.91 4.51
N SER A 445 -23.32 1.89 5.28
CA SER A 445 -24.47 2.73 4.92
C SER A 445 -24.21 3.49 3.62
N PHE A 446 -23.01 4.09 3.47
CA PHE A 446 -22.62 4.75 2.22
C PHE A 446 -22.71 3.80 1.02
N LYS A 447 -22.19 2.57 1.14
CA LYS A 447 -22.25 1.58 0.06
C LYS A 447 -23.69 1.24 -0.35
N ASN A 448 -24.56 1.06 0.63
CA ASN A 448 -25.96 0.70 0.37
C ASN A 448 -26.73 1.87 -0.27
N LEU A 449 -26.59 3.08 0.30
CA LEU A 449 -27.25 4.27 -0.23
C LEU A 449 -26.75 4.63 -1.64
N TYR A 450 -25.45 4.47 -1.90
CA TYR A 450 -24.90 4.67 -3.24
C TYR A 450 -25.41 3.61 -4.23
N ASP A 451 -25.42 2.33 -3.83
CA ASP A 451 -25.91 1.24 -4.68
C ASP A 451 -27.41 1.42 -5.01
N GLU A 452 -28.22 1.87 -4.05
CA GLU A 452 -29.62 2.24 -4.25
C GLU A 452 -29.76 3.46 -5.18
N HIS A 453 -28.96 4.49 -4.98
CA HIS A 453 -28.97 5.70 -5.82
C HIS A 453 -28.70 5.41 -7.29
N ILE A 454 -27.83 4.44 -7.60
CA ILE A 454 -27.54 4.03 -8.98
C ILE A 454 -28.40 2.88 -9.49
N GLY A 455 -29.44 2.46 -8.73
CA GLY A 455 -30.39 1.43 -9.13
C GLY A 455 -29.86 0.00 -9.10
N LEU A 456 -29.07 -0.36 -8.10
CA LEU A 456 -28.47 -1.69 -7.90
C LEU A 456 -29.09 -2.46 -6.74
#